data_1837459d8e3a35c73f912968b93b5a92
#
_entry.id   1837459d8e3a35c73f912968b93b5a92
#
_cell.length_a   1.000
_cell.length_b   1.000
_cell.length_c   1.000
_cell.angle_alpha   90.00
_cell.angle_beta   90.00
_cell.angle_gamma   90.00
#
_symmetry.space_group_name_H-M   'P 1'
#
loop_
_entity.id
_entity.type
_entity.pdbx_description
1 polymer ?
#
loop_
_entity_poly.entity_id
_entity_poly.type
_entity_poly.pdbx_seq_one_letter_code
_entity_poly.pdbx_strand_id
1 'polypeptide(L)'
;MCTQQSNLIRLILASVLISVLVHCTNALTCFETNDDGDMVEVSNDEWTYCVILPERIEDNKFVEGRAFGVGPNSDSTTAYDKMFAVSSDLYRILSLCVQERYDFGRISPKFTFKQPEFMLRCFCNYDLCNKKKKLLRLYEQPKRRISSS
;
A
#
# COMPACT_ATOMS: atom_id res chain seq x y z
N MET A 1 27.41 -20.20 -48.27
CA MET A 1 26.45 -20.70 -47.24
C MET A 1 26.67 -20.11 -45.83
N CYS A 2 27.43 -19.04 -45.67
CA CYS A 2 27.75 -18.49 -44.32
C CYS A 2 26.88 -17.29 -43.86
N THR A 3 26.07 -16.71 -44.71
CA THR A 3 25.28 -15.51 -44.44
C THR A 3 23.94 -15.80 -43.74
N GLN A 4 23.39 -16.98 -43.86
CA GLN A 4 22.08 -17.34 -43.27
C GLN A 4 22.17 -17.65 -41.79
N GLN A 5 23.29 -18.15 -41.29
CA GLN A 5 23.51 -18.51 -39.89
C GLN A 5 23.67 -17.27 -38.99
N SER A 6 24.26 -16.20 -39.54
CA SER A 6 24.44 -14.91 -38.83
C SER A 6 23.11 -14.21 -38.52
N ASN A 7 22.11 -14.28 -39.38
CA ASN A 7 20.83 -13.67 -39.23
C ASN A 7 19.96 -14.40 -38.17
N LEU A 8 20.05 -15.72 -38.13
CA LEU A 8 19.32 -16.51 -37.14
C LEU A 8 19.82 -16.23 -35.72
N ILE A 9 21.12 -16.13 -35.51
CA ILE A 9 21.74 -15.80 -34.20
C ILE A 9 21.34 -14.41 -33.78
N ARG A 10 21.29 -13.41 -34.69
CA ARG A 10 20.85 -12.05 -34.39
C ARG A 10 19.36 -11.97 -33.98
N LEU A 11 18.51 -12.77 -34.64
CA LEU A 11 17.08 -12.84 -34.30
C LEU A 11 16.87 -13.50 -32.92
N ILE A 12 17.63 -14.55 -32.61
CA ILE A 12 17.56 -15.21 -31.29
C ILE A 12 18.06 -14.27 -30.19
N LEU A 13 19.16 -13.56 -30.40
CA LEU A 13 19.69 -12.59 -29.45
C LEU A 13 18.70 -11.42 -29.22
N ALA A 14 18.07 -10.92 -30.30
CA ALA A 14 17.06 -9.88 -30.20
C ALA A 14 15.82 -10.35 -29.44
N SER A 15 15.34 -11.57 -29.65
CA SER A 15 14.19 -12.13 -28.93
C SER A 15 14.47 -12.35 -27.45
N VAL A 16 15.66 -12.78 -27.08
CA VAL A 16 16.09 -12.93 -25.68
C VAL A 16 16.21 -11.57 -25.01
N LEU A 17 16.76 -10.56 -25.70
CA LEU A 17 16.87 -9.20 -25.16
C LEU A 17 15.48 -8.58 -24.92
N ILE A 18 14.53 -8.79 -25.84
CA ILE A 18 13.14 -8.32 -25.68
C ILE A 18 12.46 -9.04 -24.53
N SER A 19 12.68 -10.33 -24.34
CA SER A 19 12.13 -11.09 -23.23
C SER A 19 12.64 -10.60 -21.86
N VAL A 20 13.90 -10.23 -21.77
CA VAL A 20 14.48 -9.66 -20.52
C VAL A 20 13.92 -8.26 -20.22
N LEU A 21 13.66 -7.46 -21.25
CA LEU A 21 13.09 -6.11 -21.06
C LEU A 21 11.61 -6.11 -20.65
N VAL A 22 10.85 -7.15 -21.01
CA VAL A 22 9.43 -7.28 -20.66
C VAL A 22 9.21 -7.72 -19.19
N HIS A 23 10.24 -8.22 -18.52
CA HIS A 23 10.18 -8.59 -17.11
C HIS A 23 10.53 -7.42 -16.15
N CYS A 24 10.48 -6.18 -16.60
CA CYS A 24 10.38 -5.06 -15.68
C CYS A 24 8.99 -5.12 -15.03
N THR A 25 8.82 -5.99 -14.04
CA THR A 25 7.68 -5.96 -13.14
C THR A 25 7.63 -4.57 -12.53
N ASN A 26 6.48 -3.93 -12.60
CA ASN A 26 6.26 -2.65 -11.96
C ASN A 26 6.23 -2.88 -10.44
N ALA A 27 7.41 -3.03 -9.84
CA ALA A 27 7.54 -3.15 -8.40
C ALA A 27 6.97 -1.88 -7.75
N LEU A 28 6.05 -2.05 -6.82
CA LEU A 28 5.52 -0.93 -6.05
C LEU A 28 6.55 -0.53 -4.99
N THR A 29 6.88 0.76 -4.95
CA THR A 29 7.78 1.31 -3.95
C THR A 29 6.98 1.96 -2.83
N CYS A 30 7.17 1.48 -1.60
CA CYS A 30 6.51 2.01 -0.40
C CYS A 30 7.55 2.51 0.61
N PHE A 31 7.11 3.35 1.54
CA PHE A 31 7.85 3.54 2.77
C PHE A 31 7.58 2.37 3.71
N GLU A 32 8.65 1.86 4.33
CA GLU A 32 8.56 0.92 5.45
C GLU A 32 9.17 1.53 6.70
N THR A 33 8.56 1.26 7.84
CA THR A 33 9.11 1.62 9.14
C THR A 33 10.03 0.48 9.61
N ASN A 34 11.32 0.76 9.71
CA ASN A 34 12.31 -0.18 10.23
C ASN A 34 12.19 -0.34 11.76
N ASP A 35 13.03 -1.21 12.34
CA ASP A 35 13.03 -1.48 13.78
C ASP A 35 13.46 -0.28 14.62
N ASP A 36 14.19 0.67 14.03
CA ASP A 36 14.61 1.92 14.67
C ASP A 36 13.52 3.01 14.62
N GLY A 37 12.40 2.75 13.93
CA GLY A 37 11.30 3.70 13.74
C GLY A 37 11.48 4.63 12.53
N ASP A 38 12.56 4.51 11.77
CA ASP A 38 12.82 5.30 10.58
C ASP A 38 12.03 4.79 9.37
N MET A 39 11.63 5.71 8.50
CA MET A 39 10.96 5.39 7.25
C MET A 39 11.99 5.23 6.12
N VAL A 40 12.10 4.03 5.59
CA VAL A 40 12.97 3.67 4.46
C VAL A 40 12.14 3.35 3.22
N GLU A 41 12.69 3.61 2.03
CA GLU A 41 12.06 3.29 0.77
C GLU A 41 12.38 1.84 0.39
N VAL A 42 11.36 1.02 0.17
CA VAL A 42 11.49 -0.38 -0.22
C VAL A 42 10.62 -0.64 -1.45
N SER A 43 11.18 -1.34 -2.43
CA SER A 43 10.46 -1.76 -3.65
C SER A 43 10.27 -3.27 -3.63
N ASN A 44 9.05 -3.71 -3.93
CA ASN A 44 8.73 -5.13 -3.99
C ASN A 44 7.66 -5.37 -5.08
N ASP A 45 7.89 -6.35 -5.94
CA ASP A 45 7.00 -6.72 -7.04
C ASP A 45 5.76 -7.51 -6.59
N GLU A 46 5.79 -8.05 -5.36
CA GLU A 46 4.64 -8.70 -4.76
C GLU A 46 3.66 -7.72 -4.11
N TRP A 47 4.02 -6.44 -3.94
CA TRP A 47 3.14 -5.48 -3.29
C TRP A 47 2.08 -4.91 -4.24
N THR A 48 0.87 -4.85 -3.74
CA THR A 48 -0.29 -4.23 -4.40
C THR A 48 -0.60 -2.86 -3.82
N TYR A 49 -0.34 -2.67 -2.53
CA TYR A 49 -0.64 -1.44 -1.80
C TYR A 49 0.49 -1.04 -0.87
N CYS A 50 0.65 0.28 -0.71
CA CYS A 50 1.36 0.85 0.42
C CYS A 50 0.36 1.19 1.53
N VAL A 51 0.72 0.89 2.77
CA VAL A 51 -0.13 1.07 3.95
C VAL A 51 0.53 2.04 4.92
N ILE A 52 -0.26 2.84 5.60
CA ILE A 52 0.14 3.60 6.77
C ILE A 52 -0.87 3.43 7.90
N LEU A 53 -0.37 3.11 9.08
CA LEU A 53 -1.06 3.20 10.35
C LEU A 53 -0.66 4.52 10.99
N PRO A 54 -1.57 5.50 11.17
CA PRO A 54 -1.22 6.74 11.83
C PRO A 54 -0.84 6.54 13.30
N GLU A 55 -0.11 7.49 13.84
CA GLU A 55 0.10 7.58 15.28
C GLU A 55 -1.24 7.67 16.01
N ARG A 56 -1.35 7.05 17.16
CA ARG A 56 -2.55 7.10 18.00
C ARG A 56 -2.19 7.15 19.47
N ILE A 57 -3.12 7.62 20.26
CA ILE A 57 -3.07 7.51 21.72
C ILE A 57 -3.99 6.37 22.11
N GLU A 58 -3.45 5.38 22.82
CA GLU A 58 -4.15 4.22 23.31
C GLU A 58 -3.83 4.05 24.80
N ASP A 59 -4.85 4.00 25.65
CA ASP A 59 -4.70 3.92 27.11
C ASP A 59 -3.73 4.95 27.70
N ASN A 60 -3.81 6.20 27.25
CA ASN A 60 -2.89 7.30 27.57
C ASN A 60 -1.42 7.06 27.20
N LYS A 61 -1.15 6.10 26.32
CA LYS A 61 0.18 5.82 25.77
C LYS A 61 0.23 6.24 24.32
N PHE A 62 1.35 6.82 23.94
CA PHE A 62 1.66 7.12 22.55
C PHE A 62 2.07 5.83 21.83
N VAL A 63 1.35 5.49 20.74
CA VAL A 63 1.68 4.38 19.86
C VAL A 63 2.13 4.98 18.53
N GLU A 64 3.37 4.70 18.17
CA GLU A 64 3.93 5.19 16.91
C GLU A 64 3.19 4.60 15.71
N GLY A 65 3.07 5.43 14.67
CA GLY A 65 2.54 5.00 13.40
C GLY A 65 3.55 4.12 12.65
N ARG A 66 3.03 3.24 11.78
CA ARG A 66 3.83 2.36 10.93
C ARG A 66 3.47 2.51 9.48
N ALA A 67 4.46 2.39 8.61
CA ALA A 67 4.29 2.31 7.16
C ALA A 67 4.88 0.98 6.67
N PHE A 68 4.23 0.35 5.68
CA PHE A 68 4.70 -0.91 5.10
C PHE A 68 4.01 -1.17 3.75
N GLY A 69 4.57 -2.09 2.96
CA GLY A 69 3.94 -2.62 1.76
C GLY A 69 3.14 -3.88 2.04
N VAL A 70 2.07 -4.13 1.29
CA VAL A 70 1.27 -5.36 1.37
C VAL A 70 0.99 -5.91 -0.02
N GLY A 71 1.12 -7.22 -0.15
CA GLY A 71 0.84 -7.97 -1.36
C GLY A 71 -0.63 -8.44 -1.45
N PRO A 72 -1.00 -9.04 -2.60
CA PRO A 72 -2.28 -9.71 -2.77
C PRO A 72 -2.35 -10.91 -1.81
N ASN A 73 -3.55 -11.32 -1.47
CA ASN A 73 -3.80 -12.48 -0.60
C ASN A 73 -3.45 -12.30 0.89
N SER A 74 -3.13 -11.10 1.34
CA SER A 74 -3.23 -10.86 2.77
C SER A 74 -4.73 -10.76 3.11
N ASP A 75 -5.18 -11.48 4.13
CA ASP A 75 -6.60 -11.47 4.59
C ASP A 75 -7.13 -10.04 4.84
N SER A 76 -6.20 -9.10 4.98
CA SER A 76 -6.48 -7.69 5.21
C SER A 76 -6.76 -6.88 3.94
N THR A 77 -6.47 -7.37 2.72
CA THR A 77 -6.58 -6.57 1.48
C THR A 77 -7.87 -6.80 0.70
N THR A 78 -8.52 -7.96 0.84
CA THR A 78 -9.68 -8.35 0.03
C THR A 78 -10.83 -7.33 0.06
N ALA A 79 -11.05 -6.66 1.19
CA ALA A 79 -12.08 -5.62 1.30
C ALA A 79 -11.72 -4.37 0.49
N TYR A 80 -10.44 -4.06 0.36
CA TYR A 80 -9.92 -2.87 -0.33
C TYR A 80 -9.80 -3.08 -1.83
N ASP A 81 -9.52 -4.30 -2.28
CA ASP A 81 -9.38 -4.66 -3.70
C ASP A 81 -10.60 -4.21 -4.50
N LYS A 82 -11.80 -4.42 -3.96
CA LYS A 82 -13.05 -3.99 -4.59
C LYS A 82 -13.17 -2.48 -4.73
N MET A 83 -12.65 -1.74 -3.77
CA MET A 83 -12.69 -0.27 -3.80
C MET A 83 -11.69 0.28 -4.82
N PHE A 84 -10.46 -0.24 -4.85
CA PHE A 84 -9.44 0.18 -5.82
C PHE A 84 -9.74 -0.30 -7.25
N ALA A 85 -10.55 -1.34 -7.42
CA ALA A 85 -11.04 -1.77 -8.73
C ALA A 85 -12.03 -0.78 -9.36
N VAL A 86 -12.60 0.14 -8.59
CA VAL A 86 -13.46 1.21 -9.11
C VAL A 86 -12.60 2.19 -9.90
N SER A 87 -12.62 2.05 -11.22
CA SER A 87 -11.84 2.86 -12.15
C SER A 87 -12.60 3.09 -13.44
N SER A 88 -12.52 4.31 -13.98
CA SER A 88 -12.99 4.69 -15.30
C SER A 88 -12.02 5.69 -15.91
N ASP A 89 -12.26 6.12 -17.15
CA ASP A 89 -11.44 7.14 -17.80
C ASP A 89 -11.46 8.48 -17.05
N LEU A 90 -12.52 8.73 -16.27
CA LEU A 90 -12.72 9.99 -15.54
C LEU A 90 -12.46 9.89 -14.03
N TYR A 91 -12.41 8.68 -13.48
CA TYR A 91 -12.37 8.49 -12.04
C TYR A 91 -11.56 7.26 -11.64
N ARG A 92 -10.69 7.42 -10.64
CA ARG A 92 -9.95 6.32 -10.02
C ARG A 92 -9.69 6.62 -8.55
N ILE A 93 -9.82 5.60 -7.70
CA ILE A 93 -9.42 5.69 -6.30
C ILE A 93 -7.90 5.48 -6.21
N LEU A 94 -7.20 6.48 -5.68
CA LEU A 94 -5.73 6.45 -5.50
C LEU A 94 -5.35 6.16 -4.05
N SER A 95 -6.18 6.54 -3.09
CA SER A 95 -5.96 6.30 -1.66
C SER A 95 -7.29 6.21 -0.92
N LEU A 96 -7.28 5.44 0.16
CA LEU A 96 -8.45 5.17 0.99
C LEU A 96 -8.02 5.03 2.45
N CYS A 97 -8.67 5.75 3.37
CA CYS A 97 -8.49 5.52 4.80
C CYS A 97 -9.80 4.99 5.40
N VAL A 98 -9.67 3.93 6.18
CA VAL A 98 -10.80 3.24 6.81
C VAL A 98 -10.55 3.11 8.30
N GLN A 99 -11.59 3.40 9.09
CA GLN A 99 -11.58 3.07 10.51
C GLN A 99 -12.14 1.66 10.67
N GLU A 100 -11.33 0.77 11.18
CA GLU A 100 -11.64 -0.64 11.39
C GLU A 100 -11.88 -0.92 12.87
N ARG A 101 -12.75 -1.89 13.15
CA ARG A 101 -13.04 -2.37 14.49
C ARG A 101 -12.64 -3.83 14.61
N TYR A 102 -11.74 -4.12 15.52
CA TYR A 102 -11.27 -5.48 15.83
C TYR A 102 -11.79 -5.93 17.18
N ASP A 103 -12.43 -7.08 17.22
CA ASP A 103 -12.99 -7.69 18.44
C ASP A 103 -12.27 -9.01 18.75
N PHE A 104 -10.99 -8.88 19.11
CA PHE A 104 -10.13 -10.04 19.39
C PHE A 104 -10.63 -10.87 20.57
N GLY A 105 -11.32 -10.25 21.53
CA GLY A 105 -11.89 -10.96 22.68
C GLY A 105 -12.96 -11.98 22.30
N ARG A 106 -13.60 -11.83 21.13
CA ARG A 106 -14.59 -12.80 20.61
C ARG A 106 -13.94 -14.00 19.93
N ILE A 107 -12.70 -13.83 19.42
CA ILE A 107 -12.00 -14.88 18.67
C ILE A 107 -11.34 -15.87 19.65
N SER A 108 -10.79 -15.38 20.76
CA SER A 108 -10.18 -16.24 21.76
C SER A 108 -10.30 -15.67 23.18
N PRO A 109 -10.80 -16.46 24.14
CA PRO A 109 -10.86 -16.05 25.56
C PRO A 109 -9.48 -15.81 26.19
N LYS A 110 -8.41 -16.25 25.52
CA LYS A 110 -7.02 -16.05 25.97
C LYS A 110 -6.49 -14.65 25.72
N PHE A 111 -7.16 -13.87 24.84
CA PHE A 111 -6.80 -12.48 24.65
C PHE A 111 -7.27 -11.66 25.86
N THR A 112 -6.35 -10.93 26.43
CA THR A 112 -6.60 -10.05 27.60
C THR A 112 -7.44 -8.82 27.24
N PHE A 113 -7.61 -8.55 25.94
CA PHE A 113 -8.41 -7.42 25.43
C PHE A 113 -9.89 -7.71 25.58
N LYS A 114 -10.52 -7.06 26.55
CA LYS A 114 -11.96 -7.21 26.83
C LYS A 114 -12.83 -6.29 25.99
N GLN A 115 -12.23 -5.29 25.35
CA GLN A 115 -12.95 -4.31 24.55
C GLN A 115 -12.46 -4.34 23.09
N PRO A 116 -13.34 -4.00 22.14
CA PRO A 116 -12.93 -3.88 20.74
C PRO A 116 -11.92 -2.76 20.56
N GLU A 117 -10.92 -3.03 19.72
CA GLU A 117 -9.95 -2.04 19.29
C GLU A 117 -10.39 -1.36 18.01
N PHE A 118 -10.12 -0.07 17.91
CA PHE A 118 -10.36 0.71 16.71
C PHE A 118 -9.02 1.14 16.10
N MET A 119 -8.86 0.87 14.81
CA MET A 119 -7.64 1.20 14.08
C MET A 119 -8.00 2.01 12.83
N LEU A 120 -7.30 3.13 12.62
CA LEU A 120 -7.33 3.83 11.34
C LEU A 120 -6.21 3.28 10.46
N ARG A 121 -6.57 2.83 9.25
CA ARG A 121 -5.62 2.31 8.28
C ARG A 121 -5.83 3.00 6.94
N CYS A 122 -4.75 3.50 6.34
CA CYS A 122 -4.79 4.12 5.03
C CYS A 122 -4.02 3.28 4.03
N PHE A 123 -4.62 3.04 2.87
CA PHE A 123 -4.05 2.32 1.73
C PHE A 123 -3.91 3.25 0.53
N CYS A 124 -2.91 3.01 -0.29
CA CYS A 124 -2.74 3.66 -1.58
C CYS A 124 -1.98 2.74 -2.56
N ASN A 125 -2.15 2.97 -3.86
CA ASN A 125 -1.68 2.07 -4.91
C ASN A 125 -0.74 2.74 -5.92
N TYR A 126 0.11 3.65 -5.47
CA TYR A 126 1.16 4.28 -6.28
C TYR A 126 2.43 4.51 -5.44
N ASP A 127 3.56 4.67 -6.11
CA ASP A 127 4.86 4.77 -5.47
C ASP A 127 4.94 5.87 -4.42
N LEU A 128 5.54 5.51 -3.26
CA LEU A 128 5.83 6.40 -2.14
C LEU A 128 4.61 7.20 -1.64
N CYS A 129 3.44 6.60 -1.77
CA CYS A 129 2.18 7.24 -1.40
C CYS A 129 1.91 7.25 0.10
N ASN A 130 2.50 6.36 0.87
CA ASN A 130 2.29 6.20 2.30
C ASN A 130 3.23 7.05 3.17
N LYS A 131 3.74 8.17 2.64
CA LYS A 131 4.50 9.12 3.44
C LYS A 131 3.60 9.81 4.46
N LYS A 132 3.95 9.72 5.74
CA LYS A 132 3.18 10.19 6.91
C LYS A 132 2.54 11.59 6.71
N LYS A 133 3.32 12.58 6.27
CA LYS A 133 2.82 13.95 6.05
C LYS A 133 1.90 14.11 4.83
N LYS A 134 1.98 13.23 3.84
CA LYS A 134 1.25 13.38 2.58
C LYS A 134 -0.17 12.85 2.69
N LEU A 135 -0.36 11.67 3.25
CA LEU A 135 -1.67 11.04 3.38
C LEU A 135 -2.53 11.70 4.47
N LEU A 136 -1.99 12.00 5.63
CA LEU A 136 -2.75 12.60 6.72
C LEU A 136 -3.23 14.02 6.38
N ARG A 137 -2.44 14.84 5.66
CA ARG A 137 -2.87 16.16 5.19
C ARG A 137 -4.07 16.14 4.25
N LEU A 138 -4.29 15.06 3.53
CA LEU A 138 -5.49 14.93 2.66
C LEU A 138 -6.78 14.83 3.49
N TYR A 139 -6.69 14.34 4.73
CA TYR A 139 -7.82 14.19 5.65
C TYR A 139 -7.95 15.34 6.66
N GLU A 140 -6.89 16.13 6.87
CA GLU A 140 -6.90 17.35 7.67
C GLU A 140 -7.39 18.58 6.86
N GLN A 141 -8.33 18.42 5.96
CA GLN A 141 -8.92 19.57 5.27
C GLN A 141 -9.48 20.55 6.29
N PRO A 142 -9.15 21.85 6.19
CA PRO A 142 -9.68 22.83 7.11
C PRO A 142 -11.21 22.76 7.09
N LYS A 143 -11.83 22.53 8.25
CA LYS A 143 -13.27 22.64 8.40
C LYS A 143 -13.68 23.97 7.80
N ARG A 144 -14.31 23.98 6.63
CA ARG A 144 -14.96 25.19 6.11
C ARG A 144 -15.92 25.62 7.19
N ARG A 145 -15.67 26.76 7.83
CA ARG A 145 -16.66 27.40 8.65
C ARG A 145 -17.86 27.66 7.75
N ILE A 146 -18.93 26.89 7.96
CA ILE A 146 -20.21 27.23 7.41
C ILE A 146 -20.61 28.47 8.21
N SER A 147 -20.40 29.65 7.65
CA SER A 147 -20.95 30.88 8.19
C SER A 147 -22.46 30.75 8.01
N SER A 148 -23.17 30.48 9.11
CA SER A 148 -24.62 30.65 9.17
C SER A 148 -24.92 32.13 8.94
N SER A 149 -25.43 32.42 7.75
CA SER A 149 -26.11 33.69 7.47
C SER A 149 -27.52 33.60 8.00
#